data_e64e214513d941eb2e8c1561ef78a11e
#
_entry.id   e64e214513d941eb2e8c1561ef78a11e
#
_cell.length_a   1.000
_cell.length_b   1.000
_cell.length_c   1.000
_cell.angle_alpha   90.00
_cell.angle_beta   90.00
_cell.angle_gamma   90.00
#
_symmetry.space_group_name_H-M   'P 1'
#
loop_
_entity.id
_entity.type
_entity.pdbx_description
1 polymer ?
#
loop_
_entity_poly.entity_id
_entity_poly.type
_entity_poly.pdbx_seq_one_letter_code
_entity_poly.pdbx_strand_id
1 'polypeptide(L)'
;MRSYLGVVFPNLQGTAYDITSPATPDYNCIAWAIGDTARWWWPNPWFYYWPQGAPLEETLVAFVQAFATLGFIPCDDDTVEAGFEKIAIYVNSQGKPIHAARQLHNGRWSSKLGREVDIEHALVGLTNSEYGSVAQLLKRPSETS
;
A
#
# COMPACT_ATOMS: atom_id res chain seq x y z
N MET A 1 -13.69 -3.86 -16.49
CA MET A 1 -12.73 -3.71 -15.37
C MET A 1 -13.37 -3.06 -14.15
N ARG A 2 -14.03 -1.91 -14.30
CA ARG A 2 -14.64 -1.23 -13.15
C ARG A 2 -15.70 -2.07 -12.43
N SER A 3 -16.57 -2.78 -13.16
CA SER A 3 -17.58 -3.64 -12.53
C SER A 3 -16.93 -4.78 -11.72
N TYR A 4 -15.82 -5.34 -12.24
CA TYR A 4 -15.08 -6.36 -11.54
C TYR A 4 -14.50 -5.81 -10.23
N LEU A 5 -13.89 -4.61 -10.27
CA LEU A 5 -13.31 -3.99 -9.08
C LEU A 5 -14.37 -3.71 -8.02
N GLY A 6 -15.56 -3.26 -8.42
CA GLY A 6 -16.65 -3.02 -7.48
C GLY A 6 -17.18 -4.30 -6.83
N VAL A 7 -17.05 -5.45 -7.49
CA VAL A 7 -17.41 -6.75 -6.92
C VAL A 7 -16.36 -7.22 -5.91
N VAL A 8 -15.08 -7.12 -6.25
CA VAL A 8 -13.97 -7.55 -5.37
C VAL A 8 -13.78 -6.59 -4.21
N PHE A 9 -13.99 -5.29 -4.44
CA PHE A 9 -13.83 -4.24 -3.44
C PHE A 9 -15.15 -3.46 -3.29
N PRO A 10 -16.10 -3.96 -2.48
CA PRO A 10 -17.44 -3.37 -2.41
C PRO A 10 -17.45 -1.88 -2.08
N ASN A 11 -16.52 -1.40 -1.27
CA ASN A 11 -16.48 0.01 -0.89
C ASN A 11 -16.12 0.93 -2.06
N LEU A 12 -15.55 0.40 -3.16
CA LEU A 12 -15.32 1.20 -4.36
C LEU A 12 -16.62 1.61 -5.04
N GLN A 13 -17.71 0.88 -4.82
CA GLN A 13 -19.01 1.24 -5.39
C GLN A 13 -19.58 2.53 -4.78
N GLY A 14 -19.22 2.80 -3.53
CA GLY A 14 -19.67 3.99 -2.80
C GLY A 14 -18.68 5.15 -2.83
N THR A 15 -17.51 4.99 -3.46
CA THR A 15 -16.47 6.02 -3.51
C THR A 15 -15.96 6.17 -4.94
N ALA A 16 -15.46 7.38 -5.26
CA ALA A 16 -14.84 7.61 -6.56
C ALA A 16 -13.48 6.94 -6.63
N TYR A 17 -13.17 6.30 -7.76
CA TYR A 17 -11.83 5.76 -8.02
C TYR A 17 -11.50 5.86 -9.51
N ASP A 18 -10.20 5.86 -9.82
CA ASP A 18 -9.70 5.94 -11.19
C ASP A 18 -8.60 4.89 -11.42
N ILE A 19 -8.63 4.26 -12.59
CA ILE A 19 -7.56 3.36 -13.02
C ILE A 19 -6.44 4.23 -13.60
N THR A 20 -5.24 4.14 -13.02
CA THR A 20 -4.13 5.06 -13.34
C THR A 20 -3.03 4.41 -14.16
N SER A 21 -2.91 3.07 -14.14
CA SER A 21 -1.89 2.37 -14.91
C SER A 21 -2.41 1.01 -15.34
N PRO A 22 -1.92 0.46 -16.46
CA PRO A 22 -2.33 -0.87 -16.91
C PRO A 22 -1.83 -1.96 -15.97
N ALA A 23 -2.45 -3.13 -16.04
CA ALA A 23 -2.03 -4.29 -15.27
C ALA A 23 -0.60 -4.69 -15.65
N THR A 24 0.21 -5.06 -14.65
CA THR A 24 1.58 -5.54 -14.86
C THR A 24 2.00 -6.45 -13.71
N PRO A 25 2.77 -7.52 -13.99
CA PRO A 25 3.33 -8.37 -12.94
C PRO A 25 4.70 -7.90 -12.42
N ASP A 26 5.20 -6.74 -12.86
CA ASP A 26 6.56 -6.30 -12.60
C ASP A 26 6.81 -5.90 -11.14
N TYR A 27 5.77 -5.51 -10.42
CA TYR A 27 5.86 -5.09 -9.03
C TYR A 27 4.53 -5.37 -8.32
N ASN A 28 4.58 -5.46 -6.99
CA ASN A 28 3.38 -5.69 -6.19
C ASN A 28 2.96 -4.42 -5.43
N CYS A 29 1.88 -4.54 -4.65
CA CYS A 29 1.32 -3.42 -3.90
C CYS A 29 2.30 -2.85 -2.88
N ILE A 30 3.11 -3.69 -2.24
CA ILE A 30 4.08 -3.24 -1.24
C ILE A 30 5.19 -2.42 -1.91
N ALA A 31 5.73 -2.92 -3.03
CA ALA A 31 6.74 -2.20 -3.81
C ALA A 31 6.18 -0.88 -4.34
N TRP A 32 4.94 -0.89 -4.85
CA TRP A 32 4.29 0.31 -5.38
C TRP A 32 4.16 1.40 -4.31
N ALA A 33 3.84 1.03 -3.07
CA ALA A 33 3.64 1.99 -1.99
C ALA A 33 4.90 2.83 -1.72
N ILE A 34 6.08 2.29 -2.01
CA ILE A 34 7.36 2.99 -1.81
C ILE A 34 8.00 3.44 -3.12
N GLY A 35 7.29 3.30 -4.24
CA GLY A 35 7.78 3.78 -5.54
C GLY A 35 8.70 2.82 -6.28
N ASP A 36 8.81 1.57 -5.85
CA ASP A 36 9.61 0.55 -6.55
C ASP A 36 8.74 -0.14 -7.61
N THR A 37 9.06 0.06 -8.88
CA THR A 37 8.33 -0.55 -10.00
C THR A 37 9.14 -1.62 -10.71
N ALA A 38 10.26 -2.06 -10.11
CA ALA A 38 11.18 -2.99 -10.75
C ALA A 38 11.11 -4.41 -10.17
N ARG A 39 10.49 -4.60 -9.02
CA ARG A 39 10.49 -5.90 -8.34
C ARG A 39 9.37 -5.99 -7.30
N TRP A 40 9.10 -7.22 -6.85
CA TRP A 40 8.17 -7.50 -5.78
C TRP A 40 8.85 -7.45 -4.42
N TRP A 41 8.18 -6.88 -3.44
CA TRP A 41 8.61 -6.84 -2.04
C TRP A 41 7.75 -7.79 -1.22
N TRP A 42 8.38 -8.78 -0.58
CA TRP A 42 7.70 -9.71 0.31
C TRP A 42 8.73 -10.39 1.19
N PRO A 43 8.39 -10.78 2.44
CA PRO A 43 9.37 -11.42 3.34
C PRO A 43 9.63 -12.89 2.98
N ASN A 44 10.03 -13.12 1.74
CA ASN A 44 10.43 -14.42 1.21
C ASN A 44 11.62 -14.18 0.28
N PRO A 45 12.89 -14.29 0.81
CA PRO A 45 14.06 -13.90 0.05
C PRO A 45 14.39 -14.85 -1.11
N TRP A 46 13.76 -16.03 -1.20
CA TRP A 46 14.00 -16.98 -2.27
C TRP A 46 13.38 -16.53 -3.59
N PHE A 47 12.31 -15.72 -3.52
CA PHE A 47 11.56 -15.31 -4.70
C PHE A 47 11.37 -13.81 -4.83
N TYR A 48 11.48 -13.05 -3.71
CA TYR A 48 11.15 -11.63 -3.68
C TYR A 48 12.22 -10.85 -2.95
N TYR A 49 12.19 -9.53 -3.12
CA TYR A 49 13.07 -8.63 -2.37
C TYR A 49 12.48 -8.35 -0.99
N TRP A 50 13.34 -8.32 0.01
CA TRP A 50 12.99 -7.87 1.36
C TRP A 50 14.21 -7.17 1.97
N PRO A 51 14.04 -5.99 2.63
CA PRO A 51 15.19 -5.24 3.13
C PRO A 51 15.94 -6.02 4.21
N GLN A 52 17.26 -5.93 4.17
CA GLN A 52 18.10 -6.47 5.22
C GLN A 52 17.84 -5.70 6.52
N GLY A 53 17.72 -6.38 7.63
CA GLY A 53 17.41 -5.78 8.92
C GLY A 53 15.94 -5.83 9.31
N ALA A 54 15.04 -6.16 8.38
CA ALA A 54 13.64 -6.40 8.71
C ALA A 54 13.41 -7.90 8.89
N PRO A 55 12.57 -8.31 9.88
CA PRO A 55 12.27 -9.73 10.08
C PRO A 55 11.62 -10.35 8.85
N LEU A 56 11.98 -11.59 8.54
CA LEU A 56 11.39 -12.35 7.44
C LEU A 56 10.08 -12.99 7.91
N GLU A 57 9.09 -12.15 8.22
CA GLU A 57 7.82 -12.57 8.80
C GLU A 57 6.68 -11.78 8.16
N GLU A 58 5.53 -12.43 8.00
CA GLU A 58 4.30 -11.76 7.53
C GLU A 58 3.56 -11.17 8.73
N THR A 59 4.20 -10.21 9.39
CA THR A 59 3.64 -9.53 10.57
C THR A 59 3.69 -8.02 10.37
N LEU A 60 2.80 -7.30 11.07
CA LEU A 60 2.78 -5.84 10.99
C LEU A 60 4.12 -5.25 11.44
N VAL A 61 4.72 -5.80 12.50
CA VAL A 61 6.02 -5.34 13.01
C VAL A 61 7.09 -5.46 11.92
N ALA A 62 7.13 -6.59 11.22
CA ALA A 62 8.12 -6.81 10.17
C ALA A 62 7.94 -5.81 9.02
N PHE A 63 6.72 -5.52 8.62
CA PHE A 63 6.44 -4.57 7.55
C PHE A 63 6.78 -3.14 7.98
N VAL A 64 6.45 -2.77 9.22
CA VAL A 64 6.82 -1.45 9.76
C VAL A 64 8.35 -1.30 9.76
N GLN A 65 9.08 -2.34 10.16
CA GLN A 65 10.55 -2.31 10.16
C GLN A 65 11.12 -2.27 8.75
N ALA A 66 10.51 -2.98 7.80
CA ALA A 66 10.94 -2.94 6.41
C ALA A 66 10.83 -1.52 5.85
N PHE A 67 9.72 -0.86 6.09
CA PHE A 67 9.53 0.53 5.66
C PHE A 67 10.42 1.50 6.45
N ALA A 68 10.74 1.18 7.70
CA ALA A 68 11.65 2.00 8.50
C ALA A 68 13.06 2.07 7.89
N THR A 69 13.48 1.03 7.16
CA THR A 69 14.78 1.06 6.45
C THR A 69 14.81 2.15 5.38
N LEU A 70 13.64 2.65 4.95
CA LEU A 70 13.51 3.71 3.96
C LEU A 70 13.18 5.06 4.62
N GLY A 71 13.21 5.14 5.94
CA GLY A 71 12.96 6.39 6.67
C GLY A 71 11.52 6.60 7.12
N PHE A 72 10.61 5.65 6.89
CA PHE A 72 9.22 5.78 7.34
C PHE A 72 9.09 5.54 8.84
N ILE A 73 8.27 6.34 9.50
CA ILE A 73 7.95 6.20 10.91
C ILE A 73 6.44 6.13 11.11
N PRO A 74 5.93 5.44 12.13
CA PRO A 74 4.50 5.40 12.41
C PRO A 74 3.90 6.79 12.62
N CYS A 75 2.67 6.98 12.13
CA CYS A 75 1.89 8.18 12.38
C CYS A 75 0.41 7.82 12.51
N ASP A 76 -0.41 8.76 13.00
CA ASP A 76 -1.82 8.52 13.28
C ASP A 76 -2.76 9.30 12.36
N ASP A 77 -2.23 10.13 11.47
CA ASP A 77 -3.01 11.07 10.69
C ASP A 77 -2.94 10.71 9.20
N ASP A 78 -4.09 10.53 8.57
CA ASP A 78 -4.21 10.20 7.16
C ASP A 78 -4.36 11.42 6.24
N THR A 79 -4.30 12.63 6.79
CA THR A 79 -4.38 13.84 5.97
C THR A 79 -3.04 14.15 5.31
N VAL A 80 -3.10 14.95 4.24
CA VAL A 80 -1.87 15.41 3.57
C VAL A 80 -1.11 16.32 4.51
N GLU A 81 0.18 16.06 4.64
CA GLU A 81 1.08 16.84 5.48
C GLU A 81 2.21 17.38 4.60
N ALA A 82 2.33 18.71 4.51
CA ALA A 82 3.34 19.32 3.66
C ALA A 82 4.74 18.86 4.04
N GLY A 83 5.53 18.47 3.04
CA GLY A 83 6.89 18.00 3.24
C GLY A 83 7.00 16.53 3.62
N PHE A 84 5.89 15.80 3.67
CA PHE A 84 5.88 14.36 4.02
C PHE A 84 5.17 13.55 2.96
N GLU A 85 5.57 12.29 2.83
CA GLU A 85 4.82 11.28 2.07
C GLU A 85 4.37 10.20 3.04
N LYS A 86 3.19 9.63 2.79
CA LYS A 86 2.56 8.67 3.70
C LYS A 86 2.20 7.38 3.00
N ILE A 87 2.24 6.29 3.75
CA ILE A 87 1.74 4.98 3.31
C ILE A 87 0.78 4.43 4.36
N ALA A 88 -0.11 3.54 3.91
CA ALA A 88 -1.04 2.83 4.77
C ALA A 88 -0.83 1.33 4.59
N ILE A 89 -0.74 0.59 5.70
CA ILE A 89 -0.61 -0.87 5.69
C ILE A 89 -1.97 -1.46 6.04
N TYR A 90 -2.48 -2.33 5.17
CA TYR A 90 -3.73 -3.05 5.36
C TYR A 90 -3.44 -4.45 5.90
N VAL A 91 -4.26 -4.91 6.83
CA VAL A 91 -4.14 -6.27 7.42
C VAL A 91 -5.45 -7.01 7.27
N ASN A 92 -5.37 -8.35 7.25
CA ASN A 92 -6.54 -9.22 7.25
C ASN A 92 -7.10 -9.40 8.67
N SER A 93 -8.11 -10.25 8.82
CA SER A 93 -8.75 -10.48 10.12
C SER A 93 -7.82 -11.11 11.17
N GLN A 94 -6.69 -11.67 10.73
CA GLN A 94 -5.67 -12.25 11.61
C GLN A 94 -4.54 -11.27 11.91
N GLY A 95 -4.65 -10.03 11.45
CA GLY A 95 -3.63 -9.01 11.66
C GLY A 95 -2.40 -9.14 10.75
N LYS A 96 -2.47 -9.97 9.71
CA LYS A 96 -1.35 -10.12 8.78
C LYS A 96 -1.41 -9.06 7.69
N PRO A 97 -0.28 -8.39 7.40
CA PRO A 97 -0.24 -7.43 6.29
C PRO A 97 -0.49 -8.11 4.95
N ILE A 98 -1.36 -7.54 4.16
CA ILE A 98 -1.73 -8.10 2.85
C ILE A 98 -1.70 -7.05 1.75
N HIS A 99 -1.59 -5.77 2.11
CA HIS A 99 -1.63 -4.68 1.13
C HIS A 99 -1.03 -3.41 1.72
N ALA A 100 -0.55 -2.53 0.85
CA ALA A 100 -0.16 -1.17 1.23
C ALA A 100 -0.55 -0.21 0.11
N ALA A 101 -0.89 1.02 0.49
CA ALA A 101 -1.20 2.11 -0.42
C ALA A 101 -0.32 3.31 -0.11
N ARG A 102 -0.06 4.18 -1.11
CA ARG A 102 0.65 5.43 -0.88
C ARG A 102 -0.27 6.62 -1.09
N GLN A 103 -0.07 7.67 -0.30
CA GLN A 103 -0.86 8.89 -0.41
C GLN A 103 -0.34 9.77 -1.55
N LEU A 104 -1.27 10.35 -2.30
CA LEU A 104 -0.99 11.31 -3.36
C LEU A 104 -1.11 12.74 -2.81
N HIS A 105 -0.57 13.71 -3.56
CA HIS A 105 -0.60 15.12 -3.15
C HIS A 105 -2.01 15.69 -2.99
N ASN A 106 -3.00 15.11 -3.67
CA ASN A 106 -4.40 15.54 -3.56
C ASN A 106 -5.14 14.92 -2.36
N GLY A 107 -4.43 14.13 -1.53
CA GLY A 107 -5.02 13.47 -0.36
C GLY A 107 -5.63 12.11 -0.65
N ARG A 108 -5.77 11.74 -1.91
CA ARG A 108 -6.22 10.40 -2.29
C ARG A 108 -5.07 9.42 -2.20
N TRP A 109 -5.37 8.14 -2.35
CA TRP A 109 -4.40 7.07 -2.20
C TRP A 109 -4.23 6.32 -3.52
N SER A 110 -3.06 5.73 -3.72
CA SER A 110 -2.73 4.95 -4.90
C SER A 110 -2.35 3.53 -4.48
N SER A 111 -2.94 2.54 -5.14
CA SER A 111 -2.71 1.13 -4.85
C SER A 111 -2.47 0.33 -6.12
N LYS A 112 -1.53 -0.62 -6.03
CA LYS A 112 -1.33 -1.67 -7.02
C LYS A 112 -2.16 -2.87 -6.59
N LEU A 113 -3.10 -3.30 -7.41
CA LEU A 113 -4.01 -4.40 -7.09
C LEU A 113 -3.40 -5.74 -7.52
N GLY A 114 -2.38 -6.19 -6.80
CA GLY A 114 -1.67 -7.44 -7.11
C GLY A 114 -1.01 -7.37 -8.49
N ARG A 115 -1.41 -8.23 -9.42
CA ARG A 115 -0.95 -8.21 -10.82
C ARG A 115 -1.88 -7.40 -11.72
N GLU A 116 -2.92 -6.82 -11.14
CA GLU A 116 -3.90 -6.02 -11.85
C GLU A 116 -3.45 -4.57 -11.99
N VAL A 117 -4.40 -3.70 -12.29
CA VAL A 117 -4.12 -2.27 -12.53
C VAL A 117 -3.74 -1.54 -11.25
N ASP A 118 -3.14 -0.37 -11.40
CA ASP A 118 -2.98 0.61 -10.32
C ASP A 118 -4.21 1.52 -10.32
N ILE A 119 -4.72 1.85 -9.14
CA ILE A 119 -5.86 2.75 -9.02
C ILE A 119 -5.57 3.89 -8.06
N GLU A 120 -6.24 5.02 -8.30
CA GLU A 120 -6.35 6.12 -7.35
C GLU A 120 -7.72 6.01 -6.67
N HIS A 121 -7.75 6.09 -5.33
CA HIS A 121 -8.96 5.80 -4.56
C HIS A 121 -8.96 6.55 -3.23
N ALA A 122 -10.13 6.59 -2.57
CA ALA A 122 -10.20 7.00 -1.18
C ALA A 122 -9.65 5.87 -0.29
N LEU A 123 -9.11 6.19 0.88
CA LEU A 123 -8.50 5.20 1.76
C LEU A 123 -9.46 4.04 2.07
N VAL A 124 -10.73 4.38 2.37
CA VAL A 124 -11.74 3.37 2.70
C VAL A 124 -12.22 2.56 1.50
N GLY A 125 -11.88 2.95 0.27
CA GLY A 125 -12.34 2.26 -0.94
C GLY A 125 -11.90 0.80 -1.01
N LEU A 126 -10.79 0.45 -0.37
CA LEU A 126 -10.26 -0.91 -0.36
C LEU A 126 -10.52 -1.65 0.97
N THR A 127 -11.14 -1.00 1.96
CA THR A 127 -11.45 -1.67 3.23
C THR A 127 -12.67 -2.56 3.11
N ASN A 128 -12.84 -3.48 4.09
CA ASN A 128 -13.93 -4.47 4.13
C ASN A 128 -13.98 -5.33 2.87
N SER A 129 -12.81 -5.67 2.34
CA SER A 129 -12.62 -6.49 1.15
C SER A 129 -11.56 -7.54 1.45
N GLU A 130 -11.01 -8.18 0.40
CA GLU A 130 -9.89 -9.10 0.56
C GLU A 130 -8.65 -8.41 1.15
N TYR A 131 -8.56 -7.08 1.11
CA TYR A 131 -7.44 -6.33 1.72
C TYR A 131 -7.69 -5.94 3.18
N GLY A 132 -8.84 -6.29 3.76
CA GLY A 132 -9.11 -6.11 5.18
C GLY A 132 -9.28 -4.66 5.59
N SER A 133 -8.46 -4.21 6.52
CA SER A 133 -8.56 -2.86 7.08
C SER A 133 -7.18 -2.24 7.29
N VAL A 134 -7.14 -0.91 7.37
CA VAL A 134 -5.90 -0.17 7.64
C VAL A 134 -5.50 -0.39 9.11
N ALA A 135 -4.28 -0.89 9.32
CA ALA A 135 -3.76 -1.14 10.66
C ALA A 135 -2.74 -0.11 11.09
N GLN A 136 -1.99 0.48 10.16
CA GLN A 136 -0.92 1.42 10.50
C GLN A 136 -0.68 2.40 9.36
N LEU A 137 -0.54 3.67 9.72
CA LEU A 137 -0.06 4.73 8.82
C LEU A 137 1.39 5.00 9.13
N LEU A 138 2.17 5.29 8.09
CA LEU A 138 3.58 5.64 8.22
C LEU A 138 3.86 6.90 7.39
N LYS A 139 4.86 7.66 7.80
CA LYS A 139 5.29 8.83 7.03
C LYS A 139 6.80 8.97 7.02
N ARG A 140 7.32 9.66 6.00
CA ARG A 140 8.71 10.08 5.94
C ARG A 140 8.80 11.44 5.25
N PRO A 141 9.88 12.21 5.47
CA PRO A 141 10.09 13.46 4.73
C PRO A 141 10.12 13.18 3.22
N SER A 142 9.43 14.03 2.47
CA SER A 142 9.42 13.95 1.02
C SER A 142 10.72 14.50 0.46
N GLU A 143 11.31 13.83 -0.55
CA GLU A 143 12.52 14.30 -1.22
C GLU A 143 12.24 15.49 -2.13
N THR A 144 10.99 15.65 -2.54
CA THR A 144 10.57 16.71 -3.47
C THR A 144 9.60 17.66 -2.78
N SER A 145 10.00 18.19 -1.69
CA SER A 145 9.17 19.13 -0.94
C SER A 145 9.06 20.50 -1.60
#